data_1bf3f601950e02e6d0ad8d44ff2a338e
#
_entry.id   1bf3f601950e02e6d0ad8d44ff2a338e
#
_cell.length_a   1.000
_cell.length_b   1.000
_cell.length_c   1.000
_cell.angle_alpha   90.00
_cell.angle_beta   90.00
_cell.angle_gamma   90.00
#
_symmetry.space_group_name_H-M   'P 1'
#
loop_
_entity.id
_entity.type
_entity.pdbx_description
1 polymer ?
#
loop_
_entity_poly.entity_id
_entity_poly.type
_entity_poly.pdbx_seq_one_letter_code
_entity_poly.pdbx_strand_id
1 'polypeptide(L)'
;MVVHTRARQLLEWLIPALARFPREHRHTVTQHMAGLALRLQDQLVAARHYSGNGRAQALRDADLALDQLRQYGHLAWCWRWWNDGQFQHFSGLCEVLGRLLGGWRRALARSRQDAPPEG
;
A
#
# COMPACT_ATOMS: atom_id res chain seq x y z
N MET A 1 -8.70 -7.64 10.22
CA MET A 1 -8.07 -8.48 9.17
C MET A 1 -6.56 -8.29 9.19
N VAL A 2 -5.83 -9.34 8.85
CA VAL A 2 -4.36 -9.29 8.83
C VAL A 2 -3.82 -8.21 7.88
N VAL A 3 -4.46 -8.02 6.71
CA VAL A 3 -4.04 -6.99 5.75
C VAL A 3 -4.07 -5.60 6.36
N HIS A 4 -5.07 -5.28 7.17
CA HIS A 4 -5.17 -3.97 7.83
C HIS A 4 -4.08 -3.79 8.89
N THR A 5 -3.77 -4.85 9.64
CA THR A 5 -2.68 -4.84 10.62
C THR A 5 -1.33 -4.61 9.92
N ARG A 6 -1.09 -5.27 8.80
CA ARG A 6 0.15 -5.13 8.05
C ARG A 6 0.28 -3.74 7.41
N ALA A 7 -0.81 -3.18 6.90
CA ALA A 7 -0.82 -1.81 6.38
C ALA A 7 -0.47 -0.80 7.48
N ARG A 8 -1.05 -0.97 8.67
CA ARG A 8 -0.72 -0.11 9.81
C ARG A 8 0.74 -0.22 10.21
N GLN A 9 1.31 -1.44 10.23
CA GLN A 9 2.72 -1.65 10.53
C GLN A 9 3.63 -0.94 9.52
N LEU A 10 3.26 -0.97 8.23
CA LEU A 10 3.99 -0.23 7.21
C LEU A 10 3.97 1.28 7.50
N LEU A 11 2.80 1.84 7.81
CA LEU A 11 2.70 3.26 8.10
C LEU A 11 3.45 3.66 9.38
N GLU A 12 3.36 2.83 10.43
CA GLU A 12 4.07 3.08 11.69
C GLU A 12 5.58 3.19 11.50
N TRP A 13 6.13 2.38 10.60
CA TRP A 13 7.55 2.45 10.27
C TRP A 13 7.87 3.57 9.29
N LEU A 14 7.05 3.70 8.24
CA LEU A 14 7.35 4.55 7.09
C LEU A 14 7.24 6.04 7.41
N ILE A 15 6.18 6.48 8.08
CA ILE A 15 5.96 7.90 8.30
C ILE A 15 7.12 8.53 9.09
N PRO A 16 7.59 7.95 10.22
CA PRO A 16 8.80 8.47 10.87
C PRO A 16 10.06 8.38 10.01
N ALA A 17 10.19 7.33 9.19
CA ALA A 17 11.35 7.18 8.31
C ALA A 17 11.41 8.28 7.24
N LEU A 18 10.26 8.71 6.72
CA LEU A 18 10.17 9.80 5.74
C LEU A 18 10.62 11.14 6.34
N ALA A 19 10.42 11.34 7.63
CA ALA A 19 10.83 12.58 8.30
C ALA A 19 12.34 12.80 8.29
N ARG A 20 13.12 11.75 8.05
CA ARG A 20 14.59 11.80 7.96
C ARG A 20 15.10 12.10 6.54
N PHE A 21 14.22 12.17 5.56
CA PHE A 21 14.61 12.54 4.20
C PHE A 21 15.06 13.99 4.13
N PRO A 22 15.87 14.38 3.09
CA PRO A 22 16.32 15.76 2.96
C PRO A 22 15.16 16.76 2.98
N ARG A 23 15.32 17.83 3.77
CA ARG A 23 14.27 18.86 3.95
C ARG A 23 13.88 19.54 2.64
N GLU A 24 14.82 19.67 1.72
CA GLU A 24 14.59 20.29 0.40
C GLU A 24 13.56 19.53 -0.45
N HIS A 25 13.29 18.26 -0.12
CA HIS A 25 12.32 17.42 -0.83
C HIS A 25 11.03 17.19 -0.04
N ARG A 26 10.83 17.95 1.06
CA ARG A 26 9.67 17.78 1.96
C ARG A 26 8.34 17.93 1.22
N HIS A 27 8.24 18.90 0.32
CA HIS A 27 7.01 19.21 -0.40
C HIS A 27 6.90 18.52 -1.75
N THR A 28 7.83 17.65 -2.08
CA THR A 28 7.84 16.86 -3.31
C THR A 28 7.78 15.38 -2.96
N VAL A 29 8.90 14.66 -3.05
CA VAL A 29 8.93 13.19 -2.88
C VAL A 29 8.44 12.77 -1.50
N THR A 30 8.89 13.41 -0.44
CA THR A 30 8.52 13.04 0.93
C THR A 30 7.00 13.13 1.14
N GLN A 31 6.42 14.26 0.79
CA GLN A 31 4.97 14.47 0.92
C GLN A 31 4.18 13.52 0.03
N HIS A 32 4.66 13.28 -1.18
CA HIS A 32 4.00 12.37 -2.12
C HIS A 32 3.99 10.94 -1.60
N MET A 33 5.12 10.46 -1.08
CA MET A 33 5.20 9.11 -0.49
C MET A 33 4.27 8.96 0.72
N ALA A 34 4.24 9.98 1.59
CA ALA A 34 3.31 9.99 2.73
C ALA A 34 1.86 9.91 2.24
N GLY A 35 1.51 10.69 1.22
CA GLY A 35 0.17 10.67 0.63
C GLY A 35 -0.22 9.31 0.04
N LEU A 36 0.71 8.65 -0.64
CA LEU A 36 0.49 7.31 -1.19
C LEU A 36 0.26 6.28 -0.08
N ALA A 37 1.03 6.34 0.99
CA ALA A 37 0.87 5.43 2.13
C ALA A 37 -0.48 5.63 2.83
N LEU A 38 -0.89 6.88 3.03
CA LEU A 38 -2.19 7.21 3.62
C LEU A 38 -3.34 6.78 2.70
N ARG A 39 -3.20 7.00 1.39
CA ARG A 39 -4.19 6.54 0.41
C ARG A 39 -4.34 5.01 0.44
N LEU A 40 -3.22 4.28 0.50
CA LEU A 40 -3.23 2.82 0.62
C LEU A 40 -4.05 2.40 1.83
N GLN A 41 -3.79 2.99 2.98
CA GLN A 41 -4.52 2.70 4.22
C GLN A 41 -6.01 3.04 4.06
N ASP A 42 -6.33 4.20 3.53
CA ASP A 42 -7.72 4.65 3.37
C ASP A 42 -8.49 3.72 2.44
N GLN A 43 -7.88 3.27 1.34
CA GLN A 43 -8.53 2.36 0.40
C GLN A 43 -8.74 0.96 0.99
N LEU A 44 -7.83 0.48 1.81
CA LEU A 44 -8.01 -0.80 2.50
C LEU A 44 -9.16 -0.73 3.52
N VAL A 45 -9.29 0.39 4.22
CA VAL A 45 -10.44 0.61 5.12
C VAL A 45 -11.73 0.69 4.32
N ALA A 46 -11.75 1.42 3.21
CA ALA A 46 -12.90 1.52 2.32
C ALA A 46 -13.32 0.14 1.80
N ALA A 47 -12.35 -0.69 1.39
CA ALA A 47 -12.60 -2.04 0.89
C ALA A 47 -13.29 -2.92 1.94
N ARG A 48 -12.99 -2.72 3.24
CA ARG A 48 -13.65 -3.46 4.32
C ARG A 48 -15.13 -3.08 4.47
N HIS A 49 -15.45 -1.80 4.21
CA HIS A 49 -16.83 -1.28 4.36
C HIS A 49 -17.67 -1.47 3.10
N TYR A 50 -17.05 -1.49 1.92
CA TYR A 50 -17.76 -1.67 0.66
C TYR A 50 -17.93 -3.16 0.33
N SER A 51 -18.79 -3.44 -0.64
CA SER A 51 -18.99 -4.77 -1.21
C SER A 51 -19.03 -4.69 -2.74
N GLY A 52 -18.96 -5.82 -3.40
CA GLY A 52 -19.11 -5.90 -4.86
C GLY A 52 -18.11 -5.01 -5.61
N ASN A 53 -18.62 -4.21 -6.53
CA ASN A 53 -17.80 -3.32 -7.38
C ASN A 53 -17.07 -2.24 -6.59
N GLY A 54 -17.68 -1.72 -5.53
CA GLY A 54 -17.05 -0.73 -4.66
C GLY A 54 -15.82 -1.29 -3.97
N ARG A 55 -15.91 -2.52 -3.46
CA ARG A 55 -14.76 -3.21 -2.85
C ARG A 55 -13.68 -3.49 -3.89
N ALA A 56 -14.05 -3.98 -5.06
CA ALA A 56 -13.10 -4.27 -6.13
C ALA A 56 -12.33 -3.01 -6.53
N GLN A 57 -13.01 -1.87 -6.65
CA GLN A 57 -12.36 -0.61 -7.00
C GLN A 57 -11.41 -0.15 -5.89
N ALA A 58 -11.83 -0.23 -4.63
CA ALA A 58 -10.98 0.16 -3.50
C ALA A 58 -9.71 -0.71 -3.43
N LEU A 59 -9.84 -2.01 -3.71
CA LEU A 59 -8.67 -2.90 -3.72
C LEU A 59 -7.73 -2.61 -4.89
N ARG A 60 -8.26 -2.25 -6.07
CA ARG A 60 -7.43 -1.82 -7.20
C ARG A 60 -6.68 -0.53 -6.86
N ASP A 61 -7.34 0.44 -6.25
CA ASP A 61 -6.72 1.70 -5.87
C ASP A 61 -5.65 1.49 -4.80
N ALA A 62 -5.89 0.59 -3.85
CA ALA A 62 -4.89 0.22 -2.84
C ALA A 62 -3.65 -0.43 -3.48
N ASP A 63 -3.86 -1.35 -4.41
CA ASP A 63 -2.78 -2.04 -5.12
C ASP A 63 -1.94 -1.07 -5.94
N LEU A 64 -2.59 -0.14 -6.63
CA LEU A 64 -1.90 0.91 -7.39
C LEU A 64 -1.06 1.79 -6.45
N ALA A 65 -1.64 2.23 -5.34
CA ALA A 65 -0.92 3.07 -4.37
C ALA A 65 0.30 2.35 -3.80
N LEU A 66 0.17 1.05 -3.50
CA LEU A 66 1.28 0.24 -3.00
C LEU A 66 2.40 0.13 -4.05
N ASP A 67 2.05 -0.13 -5.31
CA ASP A 67 3.05 -0.22 -6.38
C ASP A 67 3.76 1.11 -6.59
N GLN A 68 3.02 2.21 -6.63
CA GLN A 68 3.61 3.54 -6.74
C GLN A 68 4.55 3.84 -5.57
N LEU A 69 4.13 3.51 -4.35
CA LEU A 69 4.96 3.69 -3.16
C LEU A 69 6.26 2.89 -3.24
N ARG A 70 6.19 1.65 -3.73
CA ARG A 70 7.38 0.80 -3.91
C ARG A 70 8.37 1.41 -4.88
N GLN A 71 7.90 2.03 -5.97
CA GLN A 71 8.78 2.71 -6.92
C GLN A 71 9.53 3.88 -6.27
N TYR A 72 8.85 4.69 -5.46
CA TYR A 72 9.50 5.80 -4.75
C TYR A 72 10.45 5.30 -3.67
N GLY A 73 10.12 4.20 -2.99
CA GLY A 73 11.05 3.58 -2.04
C GLY A 73 12.34 3.11 -2.71
N HIS A 74 12.24 2.54 -3.90
CA HIS A 74 13.42 2.17 -4.70
C HIS A 74 14.28 3.39 -5.03
N LEU A 75 13.66 4.51 -5.42
CA LEU A 75 14.37 5.76 -5.69
C LEU A 75 15.04 6.31 -4.45
N ALA A 76 14.38 6.27 -3.29
CA ALA A 76 14.96 6.70 -2.01
C ALA A 76 16.23 5.91 -1.70
N TRP A 77 16.24 4.62 -2.00
CA TRP A 77 17.42 3.80 -1.86
C TRP A 77 18.51 4.15 -2.89
N CYS A 78 18.13 4.36 -4.15
CA CYS A 78 19.06 4.78 -5.20
C CYS A 78 19.74 6.12 -4.86
N TRP A 79 18.99 7.06 -4.27
CA TRP A 79 19.50 8.36 -3.85
C TRP A 79 20.25 8.33 -2.51
N ARG A 80 20.33 7.14 -1.89
CA ARG A 80 20.98 6.95 -0.58
C ARG A 80 20.31 7.70 0.57
N TRP A 81 19.03 8.00 0.45
CA TRP A 81 18.22 8.49 1.57
C TRP A 81 17.90 7.35 2.53
N TRP A 82 17.86 6.13 2.01
CA TRP A 82 17.81 4.90 2.78
C TRP A 82 19.07 4.07 2.51
N ASN A 83 19.58 3.42 3.55
CA ASN A 83 20.63 2.41 3.42
C ASN A 83 20.02 1.08 2.99
N ASP A 84 20.87 0.08 2.76
CA ASP A 84 20.42 -1.25 2.31
C ASP A 84 19.46 -1.91 3.30
N GLY A 85 19.73 -1.81 4.60
CA GLY A 85 18.88 -2.39 5.65
C GLY A 85 17.50 -1.74 5.71
N GLN A 86 17.43 -0.43 5.59
CA GLN A 86 16.17 0.29 5.59
C GLN A 86 15.35 -0.07 4.34
N PHE A 87 15.98 -0.13 3.19
CA PHE A 87 15.31 -0.52 1.95
C PHE A 87 14.81 -1.96 2.00
N GLN A 88 15.62 -2.89 2.52
CA GLN A 88 15.20 -4.28 2.70
C GLN A 88 14.01 -4.40 3.64
N HIS A 89 14.02 -3.65 4.72
CA HIS A 89 12.91 -3.65 5.67
C HIS A 89 11.62 -3.13 5.02
N PHE A 90 11.70 -1.99 4.34
CA PHE A 90 10.58 -1.42 3.57
C PHE A 90 10.05 -2.42 2.54
N SER A 91 10.95 -3.01 1.75
CA SER A 91 10.58 -3.97 0.69
C SER A 91 9.87 -5.19 1.26
N GLY A 92 10.33 -5.69 2.40
CA GLY A 92 9.71 -6.82 3.10
C GLY A 92 8.30 -6.50 3.57
N LEU A 93 8.10 -5.32 4.16
CA LEU A 93 6.76 -4.87 4.59
C LEU A 93 5.80 -4.76 3.39
N CYS A 94 6.28 -4.19 2.29
CA CYS A 94 5.48 -4.04 1.07
C CYS A 94 5.15 -5.40 0.44
N GLU A 95 6.10 -6.33 0.43
CA GLU A 95 5.90 -7.66 -0.14
C GLU A 95 4.82 -8.44 0.60
N VAL A 96 4.86 -8.46 1.92
CA VAL A 96 3.84 -9.14 2.73
C VAL A 96 2.46 -8.53 2.47
N LEU A 97 2.39 -7.21 2.49
CA LEU A 97 1.13 -6.51 2.24
C LEU A 97 0.61 -6.77 0.83
N GLY A 98 1.49 -6.77 -0.18
CA GLY A 98 1.12 -7.06 -1.56
C GLY A 98 0.55 -8.46 -1.75
N ARG A 99 1.11 -9.47 -1.06
CA ARG A 99 0.59 -10.83 -1.11
C ARG A 99 -0.79 -10.93 -0.48
N LEU A 100 -1.01 -10.29 0.67
CA LEU A 100 -2.30 -10.29 1.35
C LEU A 100 -3.37 -9.57 0.52
N LEU A 101 -3.02 -8.43 -0.05
CA LEU A 101 -3.90 -7.66 -0.92
C LEU A 101 -4.26 -8.45 -2.19
N GLY A 102 -3.28 -9.07 -2.82
CA GLY A 102 -3.48 -9.92 -3.97
C GLY A 102 -4.39 -11.12 -3.66
N GLY A 103 -4.20 -11.74 -2.50
CA GLY A 103 -5.06 -12.83 -2.02
C GLY A 103 -6.51 -12.39 -1.85
N TRP A 104 -6.73 -11.21 -1.26
CA TRP A 104 -8.08 -10.66 -1.10
C TRP A 104 -8.73 -10.36 -2.44
N ARG A 105 -7.99 -9.77 -3.38
CA ARG A 105 -8.49 -9.49 -4.73
C ARG A 105 -8.90 -10.78 -5.46
N ARG A 106 -8.08 -11.83 -5.38
CA ARG A 106 -8.40 -13.13 -5.99
C ARG A 106 -9.62 -13.78 -5.35
N ALA A 107 -9.72 -13.72 -4.03
CA ALA A 107 -10.89 -14.26 -3.31
C ALA A 107 -12.17 -13.53 -3.71
N LEU A 108 -12.11 -12.20 -3.83
CA LEU A 108 -13.26 -11.41 -4.28
C LEU A 108 -13.64 -11.75 -5.72
N ALA A 109 -12.69 -11.93 -6.62
CA ALA A 109 -12.94 -12.30 -8.01
C ALA A 109 -13.62 -13.67 -8.10
N ARG A 110 -13.16 -14.66 -7.33
CA ARG A 110 -13.79 -16.00 -7.28
C ARG A 110 -15.22 -15.92 -6.75
N SER A 111 -15.42 -15.17 -5.67
CA SER A 111 -16.74 -14.97 -5.07
C SER A 111 -17.73 -14.37 -6.07
N ARG A 112 -17.27 -13.42 -6.89
CA ARG A 112 -18.11 -12.77 -7.91
C ARG A 112 -18.44 -13.70 -9.08
N GLN A 113 -17.51 -14.60 -9.45
CA GLN A 113 -17.74 -15.61 -10.49
C GLN A 113 -18.74 -16.67 -10.03
N ASP A 114 -18.71 -17.03 -8.75
CA ASP A 114 -19.58 -18.04 -8.16
C ASP A 114 -20.96 -17.47 -7.75
N ALA A 115 -21.13 -16.16 -7.81
CA ALA A 115 -22.39 -15.52 -7.49
C ALA A 115 -23.47 -15.90 -8.53
N PRO A 116 -24.72 -16.17 -8.10
CA PRO A 116 -25.79 -16.43 -9.04
C PRO A 116 -25.99 -15.21 -9.94
N PRO A 117 -26.30 -15.41 -11.23
CA PRO A 117 -26.57 -14.29 -12.12
C PRO A 117 -27.76 -13.47 -11.59
N GLU A 118 -27.59 -12.16 -11.55
CA GLU A 118 -28.69 -11.24 -11.27
C GLU A 118 -29.65 -11.29 -12.47
N GLY A 119 -30.78 -11.92 -12.27
CA GLY A 119 -31.76 -12.06 -13.33
C GLY A 119 -33.00 -11.32 -13.05
#